data_c2ec023fa6199fd9f1ba5e6a7c80f10f
#
_entry.id   c2ec023fa6199fd9f1ba5e6a7c80f10f
#
_cell.length_a   1.000
_cell.length_b   1.000
_cell.length_c   1.000
_cell.angle_alpha   90.00
_cell.angle_beta   90.00
_cell.angle_gamma   90.00
#
_symmetry.space_group_name_H-M   'P 1'
#
loop_
_entity.id
_entity.type
_entity.pdbx_description
1 polymer ?
#
loop_
_entity_poly.entity_id
_entity_poly.type
_entity_poly.pdbx_seq_one_letter_code
_entity_poly.pdbx_strand_id
1 'polypeptide(L)'
;MAESEEELKSLLMKVKVESEKVGLKLSIQKTKIMASSPITSREIDGETAETVSDFVFLVSKITADGDCSNEIKRRLPLGRKAMNNLDNILESRDITLPTKVCLVKAMVFLVVMYGCENWTIQKAEHQRIDDFEF
;
A
#
# COMPACT_ATOMS: atom_id res chain seq x y z
N MET A 1 0.58 4.37 -14.93
CA MET A 1 1.63 3.36 -15.15
C MET A 1 2.04 3.42 -16.60
N ALA A 2 3.29 3.11 -16.93
CA ALA A 2 3.82 3.13 -18.28
C ALA A 2 4.53 1.81 -18.58
N GLU A 3 4.48 1.35 -19.82
CA GLU A 3 5.11 0.11 -20.26
C GLU A 3 6.55 0.32 -20.78
N SER A 4 6.91 1.57 -21.09
CA SER A 4 8.25 1.95 -21.54
C SER A 4 8.74 3.26 -20.92
N GLU A 5 10.06 3.51 -21.01
CA GLU A 5 10.67 4.77 -20.53
C GLU A 5 10.18 5.99 -21.32
N GLU A 6 9.97 5.84 -22.63
CA GLU A 6 9.45 6.91 -23.48
C GLU A 6 8.02 7.27 -23.12
N GLU A 7 7.20 6.26 -22.87
CA GLU A 7 5.82 6.47 -22.43
C GLU A 7 5.78 7.15 -21.05
N LEU A 8 6.64 6.72 -20.11
CA LEU A 8 6.77 7.35 -18.80
C LEU A 8 7.11 8.83 -18.91
N LYS A 9 8.11 9.18 -19.73
CA LYS A 9 8.48 10.58 -19.99
C LYS A 9 7.32 11.38 -20.58
N SER A 10 6.63 10.83 -21.57
CA SER A 10 5.48 11.48 -22.20
C SER A 10 4.36 11.74 -21.16
N LEU A 11 4.05 10.78 -20.31
CA LEU A 11 3.06 10.93 -19.23
C LEU A 11 3.48 12.00 -18.21
N LEU A 12 4.74 12.00 -17.79
CA LEU A 12 5.26 13.00 -16.86
C LEU A 12 5.19 14.42 -17.43
N MET A 13 5.54 14.60 -18.71
CA MET A 13 5.43 15.89 -19.38
C MET A 13 3.97 16.35 -19.49
N LYS A 14 3.04 15.45 -19.79
CA LYS A 14 1.60 15.75 -19.77
C LYS A 14 1.13 16.18 -18.38
N VAL A 15 1.49 15.43 -17.35
CA VAL A 15 1.12 15.77 -15.95
C VAL A 15 1.69 17.14 -15.58
N LYS A 16 2.94 17.43 -15.94
CA LYS A 16 3.55 18.74 -15.71
C LYS A 16 2.77 19.86 -16.36
N VAL A 17 2.51 19.76 -17.66
CA VAL A 17 1.77 20.79 -18.42
C VAL A 17 0.36 21.00 -17.87
N GLU A 18 -0.36 19.91 -17.57
CA GLU A 18 -1.73 20.03 -17.04
C GLU A 18 -1.75 20.58 -15.61
N SER A 19 -0.76 20.22 -14.77
CA SER A 19 -0.68 20.76 -13.41
C SER A 19 -0.34 22.26 -13.41
N GLU A 20 0.52 22.71 -14.30
CA GLU A 20 0.87 24.14 -14.46
C GLU A 20 -0.33 24.99 -14.86
N LYS A 21 -1.23 24.46 -15.69
CA LYS A 21 -2.49 25.17 -16.08
C LYS A 21 -3.38 25.50 -14.89
N VAL A 22 -3.34 24.71 -13.84
CA VAL A 22 -4.14 24.92 -12.61
C VAL A 22 -3.30 25.53 -11.48
N GLY A 23 -2.10 26.04 -11.78
CA GLY A 23 -1.24 26.70 -10.81
C GLY A 23 -0.45 25.75 -9.90
N LEU A 24 -0.40 24.45 -10.19
CA LEU A 24 0.36 23.47 -9.46
C LEU A 24 1.72 23.23 -10.12
N LYS A 25 2.78 23.09 -9.34
CA LYS A 25 4.13 22.84 -9.84
C LYS A 25 4.59 21.44 -9.44
N LEU A 26 5.02 20.65 -10.43
CA LEU A 26 5.60 19.34 -10.18
C LEU A 26 6.94 19.48 -9.47
N SER A 27 7.10 18.80 -8.33
CA SER A 27 8.37 18.74 -7.61
C SER A 27 9.13 17.49 -8.00
N ILE A 28 10.22 17.63 -8.76
CA ILE A 28 11.05 16.51 -9.21
C ILE A 28 11.75 15.83 -8.03
N GLN A 29 12.18 16.59 -7.03
CA GLN A 29 12.79 16.05 -5.81
C GLN A 29 11.86 15.12 -5.02
N LYS A 30 10.54 15.36 -5.07
CA LYS A 30 9.52 14.50 -4.44
C LYS A 30 8.97 13.42 -5.37
N THR A 31 9.30 13.50 -6.65
CA THR A 31 8.89 12.50 -7.65
C THR A 31 9.79 11.29 -7.55
N LYS A 32 9.21 10.12 -7.39
CA LYS A 32 9.91 8.84 -7.31
C LYS A 32 9.52 7.99 -8.52
N ILE A 33 10.50 7.30 -9.08
CA ILE A 33 10.28 6.34 -10.17
C ILE A 33 10.45 4.94 -9.59
N MET A 34 9.47 4.08 -9.83
CA MET A 34 9.53 2.67 -9.47
C MET A 34 9.37 1.84 -10.75
N ALA A 35 10.28 0.91 -10.97
CA ALA A 35 10.25 0.04 -12.15
C ALA A 35 10.64 -1.38 -11.80
N SER A 36 10.07 -2.35 -12.52
CA SER A 36 10.40 -3.77 -12.40
C SER A 36 11.73 -4.15 -13.08
N SER A 37 12.25 -3.27 -13.93
CA SER A 37 13.52 -3.44 -14.63
C SER A 37 14.41 -2.21 -14.47
N PRO A 38 15.75 -2.34 -14.63
CA PRO A 38 16.65 -1.19 -14.57
C PRO A 38 16.26 -0.10 -15.56
N ILE A 39 16.19 1.14 -15.08
CA ILE A 39 15.91 2.33 -15.90
C ILE A 39 17.23 3.02 -16.23
N THR A 40 17.44 3.34 -17.49
CA THR A 40 18.63 4.05 -17.98
C THR A 40 18.48 5.55 -17.92
N SER A 41 17.27 6.07 -18.15
CA SER A 41 17.00 7.50 -18.18
C SER A 41 16.13 7.94 -17.00
N ARG A 42 16.74 8.70 -16.08
CA ARG A 42 16.12 9.21 -14.84
C ARG A 42 15.91 10.73 -14.87
N GLU A 43 16.26 11.38 -15.99
CA GLU A 43 16.19 12.81 -16.10
C GLU A 43 14.80 13.29 -16.51
N ILE A 44 14.29 14.23 -15.72
CA ILE A 44 13.07 14.97 -15.98
C ILE A 44 13.45 16.45 -15.93
N ASP A 45 13.35 17.15 -17.05
CA ASP A 45 13.67 18.59 -17.14
C ASP A 45 15.12 18.94 -16.70
N GLY A 46 16.08 18.06 -16.94
CA GLY A 46 17.47 18.26 -16.52
C GLY A 46 17.76 17.95 -15.05
N GLU A 47 16.77 17.52 -14.28
CA GLU A 47 16.93 17.03 -12.92
C GLU A 47 16.76 15.52 -12.85
N THR A 48 17.56 14.86 -12.02
CA THR A 48 17.51 13.40 -11.87
C THR A 48 16.44 13.01 -10.84
N ALA A 49 15.46 12.20 -11.26
CA ALA A 49 14.49 11.63 -10.35
C ALA A 49 15.05 10.40 -9.63
N GLU A 50 14.69 10.24 -8.36
CA GLU A 50 15.12 9.09 -7.56
C GLU A 50 14.36 7.82 -7.97
N THR A 51 15.10 6.73 -8.15
CA THR A 51 14.52 5.40 -8.38
C THR A 51 14.41 4.66 -7.06
N VAL A 52 13.25 4.10 -6.78
CA VAL A 52 12.96 3.37 -5.55
C VAL A 52 12.46 1.96 -5.85
N SER A 53 12.78 1.01 -4.98
CA SER A 53 12.30 -0.38 -5.08
C SER A 53 10.93 -0.56 -4.43
N ASP A 54 10.58 0.31 -3.49
CA ASP A 54 9.30 0.29 -2.80
C ASP A 54 8.82 1.71 -2.47
N PHE A 55 7.53 1.85 -2.29
CA PHE A 55 6.89 3.11 -1.96
C PHE A 55 5.66 2.89 -1.09
N VAL A 56 5.46 3.75 -0.10
CA VAL A 56 4.25 3.71 0.73
C VAL A 56 3.21 4.65 0.14
N PHE A 57 2.14 4.09 -0.39
CA PHE A 57 1.01 4.82 -0.96
C PHE A 57 -0.25 4.54 -0.18
N LEU A 58 -0.89 5.59 0.36
CA LEU A 58 -2.11 5.49 1.18
C LEU A 58 -2.00 4.39 2.25
N VAL A 59 -0.90 4.40 2.99
CA VAL A 59 -0.60 3.44 4.07
C VAL A 59 -0.23 2.02 3.59
N SER A 60 -0.36 1.72 2.30
CA SER A 60 0.00 0.43 1.71
C SER A 60 1.40 0.48 1.10
N LYS A 61 2.25 -0.50 1.40
CA LYS A 61 3.58 -0.61 0.81
C LYS A 61 3.47 -1.32 -0.54
N ILE A 62 3.88 -0.63 -1.59
CA ILE A 62 3.92 -1.14 -2.96
C ILE A 62 5.38 -1.41 -3.30
N THR A 63 5.67 -2.55 -3.91
CA THR A 63 6.99 -2.97 -4.36
C THR A 63 7.05 -3.06 -5.88
N ALA A 64 8.23 -2.88 -6.45
CA ALA A 64 8.43 -2.90 -7.91
C ALA A 64 8.17 -4.29 -8.53
N ASP A 65 8.36 -5.35 -7.76
CA ASP A 65 8.09 -6.75 -8.16
C ASP A 65 6.63 -7.18 -7.96
N GLY A 66 5.80 -6.32 -7.33
CA GLY A 66 4.40 -6.63 -7.02
C GLY A 66 4.22 -7.62 -5.86
N ASP A 67 5.29 -7.95 -5.11
CA ASP A 67 5.22 -8.85 -3.96
C ASP A 67 4.59 -8.15 -2.75
N CYS A 68 3.43 -8.64 -2.32
CA CYS A 68 2.71 -8.12 -1.16
C CYS A 68 3.10 -8.78 0.18
N SER A 69 3.98 -9.80 0.17
CA SER A 69 4.36 -10.57 1.36
C SER A 69 4.87 -9.70 2.50
N ASN A 70 5.66 -8.68 2.18
CA ASN A 70 6.19 -7.76 3.17
C ASN A 70 5.10 -6.87 3.78
N GLU A 71 4.12 -6.46 2.97
CA GLU A 71 2.98 -5.68 3.45
C GLU A 71 2.08 -6.52 4.36
N ILE A 72 1.79 -7.77 4.00
CA ILE A 72 1.03 -8.71 4.82
C ILE A 72 1.73 -8.92 6.17
N LYS A 73 3.04 -9.23 6.16
CA LYS A 73 3.83 -9.40 7.38
C LYS A 73 3.84 -8.15 8.28
N ARG A 74 3.81 -6.97 7.69
CA ARG A 74 3.74 -5.70 8.42
C ARG A 74 2.37 -5.48 9.04
N ARG A 75 1.29 -5.89 8.38
CA ARG A 75 -0.09 -5.63 8.83
C ARG A 75 -0.61 -6.61 9.86
N LEU A 76 -0.21 -7.87 9.82
CA LEU A 76 -0.63 -8.86 10.81
C LEU A 76 -0.32 -8.43 12.26
N PRO A 77 0.89 -7.93 12.60
CA PRO A 77 1.15 -7.39 13.94
C PRO A 77 0.28 -6.18 14.31
N LEU A 78 -0.07 -5.33 13.33
CA LEU A 78 -0.98 -4.20 13.58
C LEU A 78 -2.40 -4.68 13.91
N GLY A 79 -2.88 -5.71 13.21
CA GLY A 79 -4.14 -6.36 13.52
C GLY A 79 -4.15 -6.98 14.92
N ARG A 80 -3.07 -7.67 15.33
CA ARG A 80 -2.92 -8.20 16.69
C ARG A 80 -2.92 -7.10 17.73
N LYS A 81 -2.24 -5.99 17.47
CA LYS A 81 -2.27 -4.83 18.36
C LYS A 81 -3.66 -4.23 18.49
N ALA A 82 -4.39 -4.12 17.37
CA ALA A 82 -5.79 -3.68 17.39
C ALA A 82 -6.68 -4.64 18.19
N MET A 83 -6.47 -5.96 18.07
CA MET A 83 -7.17 -6.97 18.85
C MET A 83 -6.93 -6.81 20.35
N ASN A 84 -5.67 -6.66 20.79
CA ASN A 84 -5.32 -6.47 22.19
C ASN A 84 -5.95 -5.19 22.77
N ASN A 85 -6.13 -4.15 21.97
CA ASN A 85 -6.85 -2.95 22.42
C ASN A 85 -8.34 -3.19 22.67
N LEU A 86 -8.90 -4.26 22.14
CA LEU A 86 -10.29 -4.67 22.34
C LEU A 86 -10.47 -5.69 23.48
N ASP A 87 -9.40 -6.15 24.14
CA ASP A 87 -9.43 -7.22 25.13
C ASP A 87 -10.50 -6.98 26.22
N ASN A 88 -10.58 -5.78 26.80
CA ASN A 88 -11.57 -5.43 27.78
C ASN A 88 -13.02 -5.60 27.29
N ILE A 89 -13.25 -5.33 25.99
CA ILE A 89 -14.56 -5.48 25.37
C ILE A 89 -14.83 -6.95 25.05
N LEU A 90 -13.82 -7.66 24.56
CA LEU A 90 -13.92 -9.08 24.19
C LEU A 90 -14.11 -9.99 25.43
N GLU A 91 -13.51 -9.63 26.56
CA GLU A 91 -13.66 -10.34 27.84
C GLU A 91 -14.96 -10.00 28.57
N SER A 92 -15.61 -8.87 28.27
CA SER A 92 -16.86 -8.47 28.91
C SER A 92 -17.96 -9.50 28.69
N ARG A 93 -18.65 -9.87 29.78
CA ARG A 93 -19.81 -10.78 29.75
C ARG A 93 -21.10 -10.09 29.33
N ASP A 94 -21.14 -8.77 29.42
CA ASP A 94 -22.34 -7.97 29.12
C ASP A 94 -22.52 -7.76 27.60
N ILE A 95 -21.48 -8.04 26.80
CA ILE A 95 -21.49 -7.87 25.36
C ILE A 95 -21.70 -9.23 24.68
N THR A 96 -22.73 -9.31 23.84
CA THR A 96 -23.07 -10.55 23.13
C THR A 96 -21.99 -10.96 22.11
N LEU A 97 -21.87 -12.26 21.88
CA LEU A 97 -20.91 -12.79 20.91
C LEU A 97 -21.09 -12.20 19.50
N PRO A 98 -22.30 -12.05 18.93
CA PRO A 98 -22.48 -11.40 17.62
C PRO A 98 -21.92 -9.97 17.58
N THR A 99 -22.10 -9.20 18.66
CA THR A 99 -21.56 -7.83 18.76
C THR A 99 -20.04 -7.84 18.79
N LYS A 100 -19.42 -8.75 19.53
CA LYS A 100 -17.96 -8.92 19.57
C LYS A 100 -17.39 -9.24 18.18
N VAL A 101 -18.01 -10.18 17.48
CA VAL A 101 -17.61 -10.55 16.10
C VAL A 101 -17.74 -9.35 15.16
N CYS A 102 -18.81 -8.57 15.26
CA CYS A 102 -19.00 -7.36 14.47
C CYS A 102 -17.90 -6.33 14.73
N LEU A 103 -17.53 -6.12 16.00
CA LEU A 103 -16.44 -5.20 16.37
C LEU A 103 -15.09 -5.65 15.84
N VAL A 104 -14.76 -6.93 15.97
CA VAL A 104 -13.51 -7.49 15.41
C VAL A 104 -13.47 -7.30 13.91
N LYS A 105 -14.53 -7.64 13.19
CA LYS A 105 -14.60 -7.43 11.72
C LYS A 105 -14.45 -5.96 11.34
N ALA A 106 -15.12 -5.06 12.03
CA ALA A 106 -15.07 -3.63 11.72
C ALA A 106 -13.74 -2.96 12.06
N MET A 107 -13.04 -3.39 13.12
CA MET A 107 -11.85 -2.69 13.60
C MET A 107 -10.55 -3.41 13.27
N VAL A 108 -10.51 -4.72 13.42
CA VAL A 108 -9.27 -5.51 13.22
C VAL A 108 -9.11 -5.87 11.75
N PHE A 109 -10.17 -6.38 11.14
CA PHE A 109 -10.13 -6.81 9.74
C PHE A 109 -9.82 -5.65 8.79
N LEU A 110 -10.38 -4.46 9.04
CA LEU A 110 -10.07 -3.27 8.23
C LEU A 110 -8.58 -2.88 8.31
N VAL A 111 -7.95 -3.02 9.48
CA VAL A 111 -6.51 -2.71 9.64
C VAL A 111 -5.65 -3.68 8.82
N VAL A 112 -6.00 -4.96 8.82
CA VAL A 112 -5.25 -6.00 8.09
C VAL A 112 -5.50 -5.93 6.59
N MET A 113 -6.75 -5.77 6.17
CA MET A 113 -7.19 -5.94 4.79
C MET A 113 -7.31 -4.62 4.00
N TYR A 114 -7.01 -3.46 4.62
CA TYR A 114 -7.07 -2.18 3.92
C TYR A 114 -6.14 -2.15 2.70
N GLY A 115 -6.70 -1.91 1.52
CA GLY A 115 -5.95 -1.85 0.26
C GLY A 115 -5.49 -3.21 -0.27
N CYS A 116 -6.07 -4.33 0.23
CA CYS A 116 -5.68 -5.68 -0.20
C CYS A 116 -6.23 -6.07 -1.57
N GLU A 117 -7.15 -5.30 -2.13
CA GLU A 117 -7.79 -5.57 -3.43
C GLU A 117 -6.80 -5.68 -4.59
N ASN A 118 -5.63 -5.07 -4.45
CA ASN A 118 -4.56 -5.11 -5.45
C ASN A 118 -3.45 -6.14 -5.11
N TRP A 119 -3.62 -6.92 -4.05
CA TRP A 119 -2.59 -7.87 -3.66
C TRP A 119 -2.67 -9.15 -4.48
N THR A 120 -1.53 -9.54 -5.06
CA THR A 120 -1.35 -10.89 -5.60
C THR A 120 -0.98 -11.81 -4.45
N ILE A 121 -1.98 -12.38 -3.78
CA ILE A 121 -1.80 -13.21 -2.60
C ILE A 121 -1.36 -14.61 -3.01
N GLN A 122 -0.17 -15.02 -2.56
CA GLN A 122 0.32 -16.39 -2.76
C GLN A 122 -0.35 -17.35 -1.76
N LYS A 123 -0.41 -18.64 -2.12
CA LYS A 123 -1.09 -19.66 -1.32
C LYS A 123 -0.61 -19.74 0.14
N ALA A 124 0.70 -19.53 0.39
CA ALA A 124 1.27 -19.50 1.74
C ALA A 124 0.81 -18.29 2.58
N GLU A 125 0.38 -17.23 1.95
CA GLU A 125 -0.08 -16.00 2.59
C GLU A 125 -1.57 -16.02 2.86
N HIS A 126 -2.35 -16.69 1.99
CA HIS A 126 -3.72 -17.03 2.31
C HIS A 126 -3.80 -17.77 3.65
N GLN A 127 -2.97 -18.77 3.84
CA GLN A 127 -2.94 -19.54 5.08
C GLN A 127 -2.60 -18.68 6.31
N ARG A 128 -1.69 -17.72 6.18
CA ARG A 128 -1.36 -16.79 7.28
C ARG A 128 -2.50 -15.83 7.62
N ILE A 129 -3.28 -15.43 6.63
CA ILE A 129 -4.47 -14.59 6.81
C ILE A 129 -5.57 -15.42 7.47
N ASP A 130 -5.80 -16.64 6.97
CA ASP A 130 -6.77 -17.58 7.52
C ASP A 130 -6.43 -17.95 8.99
N ASP A 131 -5.14 -18.22 9.30
CA ASP A 131 -4.66 -18.47 10.66
C ASP A 131 -4.83 -17.25 11.59
N PHE A 132 -5.00 -16.07 11.05
CA PHE A 132 -5.28 -14.85 11.82
C PHE A 132 -6.77 -14.68 12.13
N GLU A 133 -7.65 -15.19 11.28
CA GLU A 133 -9.11 -15.12 11.47
C GLU A 133 -9.63 -16.13 12.51
N PHE A 134 -8.86 -17.13 12.84
CA PHE A 134 -9.13 -18.17 13.84
C PHE A 134 -8.11 -18.14 14.98
#